data_b7304d21fe82ba33fed916cd36eecc79
#
_entry.id   b7304d21fe82ba33fed916cd36eecc79
#
_cell.length_a   1.000
_cell.length_b   1.000
_cell.length_c   1.000
_cell.angle_alpha   90.00
_cell.angle_beta   90.00
_cell.angle_gamma   90.00
#
_symmetry.space_group_name_H-M   'P 1'
#
loop_
_entity.id
_entity.type
_entity.pdbx_description
1 polymer ?
#
loop_
_entity_poly.entity_id
_entity_poly.type
_entity_poly.pdbx_seq_one_letter_code
_entity_poly.pdbx_strand_id
1 'polypeptide(L)'
;MQRVTRASVSVDGEVVGSIGPGLCVLVGVTHSDTVEQARKLAGKLWHLRIMDDEAGVMNRSVADTTREVLVVSQFTLYGDASGGRRPSWIKAAGPEEAEPLVQAVADELQALGATVATGRFRTEMLVELVNDGPVTVLLEVD
;
A
#
# COMPACT_ATOMS: atom_id res chain seq x y z
N MET A 1 -3.17 0.37 -4.74
CA MET A 1 -1.89 -0.27 -5.01
C MET A 1 -1.51 -0.12 -6.48
N GLN A 2 -0.24 -0.13 -6.77
CA GLN A 2 0.30 -0.05 -8.13
C GLN A 2 1.37 -1.11 -8.31
N ARG A 3 1.34 -1.77 -9.46
CA ARG A 3 2.40 -2.70 -9.86
C ARG A 3 3.59 -1.87 -10.33
N VAL A 4 4.78 -2.17 -9.82
CA VAL A 4 5.97 -1.37 -10.07
C VAL A 4 7.17 -2.21 -10.50
N THR A 5 8.08 -1.60 -11.26
CA THR A 5 9.41 -2.15 -11.48
C THR A 5 10.35 -1.78 -10.34
N ARG A 6 10.10 -0.65 -9.69
CA ARG A 6 10.80 -0.18 -8.49
C ARG A 6 9.96 0.89 -7.80
N ALA A 7 10.15 1.04 -6.51
CA ALA A 7 9.59 2.14 -5.74
C ALA A 7 10.46 2.44 -4.52
N SER A 8 10.43 3.67 -4.06
CA SER A 8 11.18 4.08 -2.87
C SER A 8 10.47 5.21 -2.15
N VAL A 9 10.76 5.32 -0.86
CA VAL A 9 10.32 6.43 -0.01
C VAL A 9 11.55 7.10 0.56
N SER A 10 11.59 8.43 0.47
CA SER A 10 12.62 9.22 1.13
C SER A 10 12.01 10.25 2.08
N VAL A 11 12.74 10.52 3.15
CA VAL A 11 12.42 11.51 4.18
C VAL A 11 13.67 12.36 4.39
N ASP A 12 13.54 13.68 4.24
CA ASP A 12 14.66 14.62 4.39
C ASP A 12 15.90 14.22 3.54
N GLY A 13 15.66 13.77 2.32
CA GLY A 13 16.71 13.39 1.39
C GLY A 13 17.29 11.99 1.60
N GLU A 14 16.84 11.25 2.61
CA GLU A 14 17.30 9.91 2.93
C GLU A 14 16.26 8.86 2.52
N VAL A 15 16.68 7.82 1.80
CA VAL A 15 15.81 6.69 1.45
C VAL A 15 15.60 5.84 2.70
N VAL A 16 14.33 5.73 3.13
CA VAL A 16 13.95 4.96 4.32
C VAL A 16 13.34 3.60 3.99
N GLY A 17 12.91 3.41 2.75
CA GLY A 17 12.39 2.13 2.26
C GLY A 17 12.48 2.08 0.75
N SER A 18 12.78 0.92 0.20
CA SER A 18 12.82 0.72 -1.25
C SER A 18 12.56 -0.73 -1.62
N ILE A 19 12.00 -0.92 -2.79
CA ILE A 19 11.77 -2.24 -3.38
C ILE A 19 12.16 -2.25 -4.86
N GLY A 20 12.47 -3.43 -5.36
CA GLY A 20 12.52 -3.74 -6.79
C GLY A 20 11.12 -4.05 -7.32
N PRO A 21 11.01 -4.97 -8.30
CA PRO A 21 9.71 -5.33 -8.88
C PRO A 21 8.73 -5.83 -7.81
N GLY A 22 7.50 -5.33 -7.85
CA GLY A 22 6.49 -5.70 -6.88
C GLY A 22 5.31 -4.76 -6.85
N LEU A 23 4.83 -4.46 -5.64
CA LEU A 23 3.68 -3.59 -5.41
C LEU A 23 4.06 -2.40 -4.55
N CYS A 24 3.66 -1.21 -4.98
CA CYS A 24 3.63 -0.02 -4.13
C CYS A 24 2.20 0.14 -3.60
N VAL A 25 2.03 0.04 -2.29
CA VAL A 25 0.72 0.03 -1.64
C VAL A 25 0.58 1.27 -0.78
N LEU A 26 -0.37 2.11 -1.15
CA LEU A 26 -0.75 3.27 -0.35
C LEU A 26 -1.97 2.88 0.47
N VAL A 27 -1.88 2.98 1.79
CA VAL A 27 -2.90 2.48 2.72
C VAL A 27 -3.59 3.64 3.43
N GLY A 28 -4.90 3.73 3.25
CA GLY A 28 -5.77 4.62 4.01
C GLY A 28 -6.57 3.84 5.06
N VAL A 29 -6.82 4.47 6.20
CA VAL A 29 -7.56 3.91 7.31
C VAL A 29 -8.72 4.85 7.66
N THR A 30 -9.90 4.28 7.87
CA THR A 30 -11.08 5.02 8.33
C THR A 30 -11.45 4.64 9.76
N HIS A 31 -12.37 5.39 10.37
CA HIS A 31 -12.71 5.30 11.80
C HIS A 31 -13.22 3.93 12.26
N SER A 32 -13.86 3.17 11.37
CA SER A 32 -14.43 1.87 11.73
C SER A 32 -13.46 0.69 11.54
N ASP A 33 -12.26 0.94 11.01
CA ASP A 33 -11.31 -0.13 10.72
C ASP A 33 -10.70 -0.71 11.99
N THR A 34 -10.45 -2.01 11.94
CA THR A 34 -9.80 -2.77 12.99
C THR A 34 -8.65 -3.61 12.42
N VAL A 35 -7.92 -4.30 13.28
CA VAL A 35 -6.86 -5.23 12.88
C VAL A 35 -7.38 -6.31 11.92
N GLU A 36 -8.64 -6.71 12.06
CA GLU A 36 -9.26 -7.68 11.16
C GLU A 36 -9.29 -7.19 9.70
N GLN A 37 -9.69 -5.93 9.47
CA GLN A 37 -9.64 -5.34 8.14
C GLN A 37 -8.20 -5.24 7.61
N ALA A 38 -7.25 -4.87 8.46
CA ALA A 38 -5.85 -4.80 8.08
C ALA A 38 -5.31 -6.16 7.59
N ARG A 39 -5.61 -7.22 8.31
CA ARG A 39 -5.24 -8.60 7.93
C ARG A 39 -5.92 -9.04 6.65
N LYS A 40 -7.19 -8.73 6.50
CA LYS A 40 -7.96 -9.04 5.30
C LYS A 40 -7.39 -8.34 4.07
N LEU A 41 -7.02 -7.06 4.21
CA LEU A 41 -6.38 -6.30 3.14
C LEU A 41 -5.03 -6.92 2.75
N ALA A 42 -4.21 -7.28 3.73
CA ALA A 42 -2.92 -7.92 3.48
C ALA A 42 -3.08 -9.24 2.70
N GLY A 43 -4.06 -10.06 3.08
CA GLY A 43 -4.38 -11.30 2.36
C GLY A 43 -4.79 -11.06 0.90
N LYS A 44 -5.61 -10.03 0.66
CA LYS A 44 -6.01 -9.65 -0.69
C LYS A 44 -4.80 -9.20 -1.52
N LEU A 45 -3.93 -8.36 -0.95
CA LEU A 45 -2.71 -7.91 -1.62
C LEU A 45 -1.78 -9.08 -1.97
N TRP A 46 -1.63 -10.02 -1.03
CA TRP A 46 -0.75 -11.17 -1.18
C TRP A 46 -1.18 -12.10 -2.32
N HIS A 47 -2.50 -12.28 -2.50
CA HIS A 47 -3.07 -13.20 -3.47
C HIS A 47 -3.60 -12.53 -4.74
N LEU A 48 -3.51 -11.22 -4.88
CA LEU A 48 -4.01 -10.51 -6.05
C LEU A 48 -3.22 -10.93 -7.31
N ARG A 49 -3.92 -11.40 -8.31
CA ARG A 49 -3.33 -12.02 -9.51
C ARG A 49 -3.08 -10.99 -10.59
N ILE A 50 -2.13 -10.10 -10.37
CA ILE A 50 -1.79 -8.98 -11.26
C ILE A 50 -0.36 -9.02 -11.78
N MET A 51 0.39 -10.08 -11.48
CA MET A 51 1.69 -10.32 -12.07
C MET A 51 1.53 -11.19 -13.30
N ASP A 52 2.29 -10.89 -14.35
CA ASP A 52 2.21 -11.64 -15.60
C ASP A 52 2.78 -13.04 -15.44
N ASP A 53 2.11 -14.00 -16.07
CA ASP A 53 2.64 -15.35 -16.28
C ASP A 53 3.50 -15.41 -17.56
N GLU A 54 3.94 -16.61 -17.95
CA GLU A 54 4.79 -16.80 -19.13
C GLU A 54 4.08 -16.43 -20.44
N ALA A 55 2.74 -16.38 -20.44
CA ALA A 55 1.94 -15.99 -21.60
C ALA A 55 1.64 -14.48 -21.63
N GLY A 56 2.15 -13.71 -20.65
CA GLY A 56 1.88 -12.28 -20.54
C GLY A 56 0.50 -11.96 -20.00
N VAL A 57 -0.15 -12.90 -19.32
CA VAL A 57 -1.48 -12.73 -18.72
C VAL A 57 -1.32 -12.46 -17.23
N MET A 58 -2.06 -11.49 -16.70
CA MET A 58 -2.11 -11.20 -15.26
C MET A 58 -2.78 -12.36 -14.53
N ASN A 59 -1.99 -13.29 -14.06
CA ASN A 59 -2.44 -14.57 -13.53
C ASN A 59 -1.71 -14.98 -12.24
N ARG A 60 -0.56 -14.41 -11.95
CA ARG A 60 0.24 -14.70 -10.78
C ARG A 60 0.11 -13.61 -9.73
N SER A 61 0.26 -13.98 -8.47
CA SER A 61 0.26 -13.07 -7.34
C SER A 61 1.69 -12.83 -6.82
N VAL A 62 1.81 -11.93 -5.84
CA VAL A 62 3.07 -11.77 -5.09
C VAL A 62 3.43 -13.08 -4.39
N ALA A 63 2.43 -13.84 -3.92
CA ALA A 63 2.64 -15.16 -3.31
C ALA A 63 3.32 -16.17 -4.26
N ASP A 64 3.06 -16.05 -5.56
CA ASP A 64 3.58 -16.96 -6.59
C ASP A 64 4.96 -16.53 -7.12
N THR A 65 5.44 -15.37 -6.73
CA THR A 65 6.65 -14.74 -7.28
C THR A 65 7.58 -14.33 -6.15
N THR A 66 8.77 -13.85 -6.48
CA THR A 66 9.71 -13.28 -5.50
C THR A 66 9.60 -11.76 -5.42
N ARG A 67 8.44 -11.22 -5.74
CA ARG A 67 8.18 -9.77 -5.76
C ARG A 67 8.06 -9.22 -4.35
N GLU A 68 8.31 -7.92 -4.22
CA GLU A 68 8.35 -7.21 -2.95
C GLU A 68 7.15 -6.28 -2.79
N VAL A 69 6.89 -5.82 -1.58
CA VAL A 69 5.78 -4.91 -1.29
C VAL A 69 6.30 -3.72 -0.49
N LEU A 70 6.03 -2.52 -0.98
CA LEU A 70 6.28 -1.27 -0.24
C LEU A 70 4.94 -0.78 0.32
N VAL A 71 4.85 -0.64 1.64
CA VAL A 71 3.64 -0.19 2.33
C VAL A 71 3.86 1.22 2.86
N VAL A 72 3.02 2.15 2.42
CA VAL A 72 3.08 3.57 2.81
C VAL A 72 1.72 4.02 3.30
N SER A 73 1.68 4.70 4.44
CA SER A 73 0.45 5.33 4.94
C SER A 73 0.05 6.51 4.06
N GLN A 74 -1.23 6.59 3.70
CA GLN A 74 -1.79 7.63 2.85
C GLN A 74 -3.19 8.01 3.32
N PHE A 75 -3.32 8.86 4.35
CA PHE A 75 -4.63 9.26 4.87
C PHE A 75 -5.47 10.02 3.84
N THR A 76 -4.82 10.68 2.89
CA THR A 76 -5.49 11.47 1.85
C THR A 76 -6.32 10.62 0.88
N LEU A 77 -6.21 9.29 0.92
CA LEU A 77 -7.12 8.40 0.20
C LEU A 77 -8.58 8.58 0.66
N TYR A 78 -8.79 8.99 1.91
CA TYR A 78 -10.11 9.32 2.45
C TYR A 78 -10.48 10.81 2.28
N GLY A 79 -9.74 11.53 1.45
CA GLY A 79 -10.09 12.90 1.08
C GLY A 79 -11.39 12.95 0.29
N ASP A 80 -12.29 13.83 0.70
CA ASP A 80 -13.55 14.07 0.00
C ASP A 80 -13.53 15.46 -0.64
N ALA A 81 -13.48 15.48 -1.95
CA ALA A 81 -13.44 16.70 -2.75
C ALA A 81 -14.81 17.03 -3.39
N SER A 82 -15.88 16.35 -2.98
CA SER A 82 -17.21 16.51 -3.57
C SER A 82 -17.89 17.84 -3.20
N GLY A 83 -17.53 18.44 -2.07
CA GLY A 83 -18.18 19.62 -1.51
C GLY A 83 -17.53 20.95 -1.85
N GLY A 84 -16.52 21.00 -2.72
CA GLY A 84 -15.85 22.25 -3.07
C GLY A 84 -14.38 22.04 -3.47
N ARG A 85 -13.59 23.09 -3.35
CA ARG A 85 -12.18 23.07 -3.79
C ARG A 85 -11.19 22.63 -2.71
N ARG A 86 -11.62 22.58 -1.44
CA ARG A 86 -10.83 22.08 -0.34
C ARG A 86 -11.29 20.66 -0.01
N PRO A 87 -10.42 19.65 -0.09
CA PRO A 87 -10.78 18.30 0.35
C PRO A 87 -11.09 18.29 1.85
N SER A 88 -12.08 17.47 2.23
CA SER A 88 -12.36 17.16 3.63
C SER A 88 -11.66 15.86 4.02
N TRP A 89 -11.05 15.84 5.20
CA TRP A 89 -10.34 14.69 5.73
C TRP A 89 -11.11 13.98 6.86
N ILE A 90 -12.39 14.34 7.04
CA ILE A 90 -13.23 13.85 8.15
C ILE A 90 -13.29 12.32 8.21
N LYS A 91 -13.29 11.66 7.06
CA LYS A 91 -13.39 10.20 6.96
C LYS A 91 -12.09 9.47 7.30
N ALA A 92 -10.96 10.16 7.30
CA ALA A 92 -9.68 9.55 7.63
C ALA A 92 -9.56 9.35 9.16
N ALA A 93 -9.14 8.17 9.57
CA ALA A 93 -8.82 7.91 10.97
C ALA A 93 -7.64 8.76 11.42
N GLY A 94 -7.64 9.16 12.69
CA GLY A 94 -6.52 9.90 13.26
C GLY A 94 -5.25 9.05 13.34
N PRO A 95 -4.09 9.72 13.52
CA PRO A 95 -2.79 9.01 13.52
C PRO A 95 -2.69 7.91 14.55
N GLU A 96 -3.30 8.09 15.71
CA GLU A 96 -3.25 7.13 16.83
C GLU A 96 -3.96 5.82 16.50
N GLU A 97 -5.00 5.88 15.67
CA GLU A 97 -5.72 4.70 15.19
C GLU A 97 -5.08 4.14 13.91
N ALA A 98 -4.65 5.03 13.02
CA ALA A 98 -4.16 4.63 11.70
C ALA A 98 -2.79 3.96 11.74
N GLU A 99 -1.85 4.46 12.55
CA GLU A 99 -0.48 3.91 12.59
C GLU A 99 -0.44 2.43 12.92
N PRO A 100 -1.11 1.94 13.99
CA PRO A 100 -1.09 0.51 14.30
C PRO A 100 -1.73 -0.34 13.20
N LEU A 101 -2.73 0.19 12.48
CA LEU A 101 -3.42 -0.56 11.44
C LEU A 101 -2.59 -0.63 10.15
N VAL A 102 -1.92 0.44 9.78
CA VAL A 102 -0.95 0.40 8.66
C VAL A 102 0.18 -0.58 8.98
N GLN A 103 0.69 -0.53 10.21
CA GLN A 103 1.72 -1.47 10.65
C GLN A 103 1.20 -2.92 10.62
N ALA A 104 -0.06 -3.15 11.00
CA ALA A 104 -0.67 -4.48 10.95
C ALA A 104 -0.75 -5.03 9.53
N VAL A 105 -0.99 -4.19 8.52
CA VAL A 105 -0.93 -4.61 7.10
C VAL A 105 0.47 -5.11 6.75
N ALA A 106 1.50 -4.34 7.10
CA ALA A 106 2.89 -4.72 6.84
C ALA A 106 3.28 -6.00 7.58
N ASP A 107 2.91 -6.12 8.85
CA ASP A 107 3.22 -7.29 9.68
C ASP A 107 2.54 -8.55 9.14
N GLU A 108 1.28 -8.46 8.73
CA GLU A 108 0.57 -9.60 8.16
C GLU A 108 1.15 -10.03 6.82
N LEU A 109 1.53 -9.07 5.96
CA LEU A 109 2.22 -9.40 4.71
C LEU A 109 3.52 -10.16 4.98
N GLN A 110 4.30 -9.73 5.97
CA GLN A 110 5.52 -10.44 6.38
C GLN A 110 5.22 -11.84 6.91
N ALA A 111 4.18 -11.97 7.73
CA ALA A 111 3.74 -13.27 8.26
C ALA A 111 3.31 -14.23 7.15
N LEU A 112 2.73 -13.72 6.06
CA LEU A 112 2.35 -14.50 4.89
C LEU A 112 3.55 -14.88 4.01
N GLY A 113 4.70 -14.26 4.21
CA GLY A 113 5.94 -14.56 3.48
C GLY A 113 6.46 -13.44 2.58
N ALA A 114 5.82 -12.27 2.57
CA ALA A 114 6.26 -11.15 1.74
C ALA A 114 7.56 -10.52 2.26
N THR A 115 8.38 -10.05 1.33
CA THR A 115 9.45 -9.10 1.63
C THR A 115 8.85 -7.70 1.60
N VAL A 116 8.83 -7.02 2.75
CA VAL A 116 8.12 -5.75 2.93
C VAL A 116 9.11 -4.65 3.29
N ALA A 117 8.99 -3.51 2.60
CA ALA A 117 9.56 -2.24 3.01
C ALA A 117 8.44 -1.28 3.39
N THR A 118 8.72 -0.30 4.21
CA THR A 118 7.74 0.69 4.66
C THR A 118 8.28 2.10 4.53
N GLY A 119 7.36 3.08 4.47
CA GLY A 119 7.69 4.47 4.74
C GLY A 119 7.85 4.73 6.23
N ARG A 120 7.88 6.00 6.59
CA ARG A 120 7.97 6.45 8.00
C ARG A 120 6.70 7.22 8.35
N PHE A 121 5.90 6.68 9.27
CA PHE A 121 4.61 7.25 9.62
C PHE A 121 4.75 8.67 10.19
N ARG A 122 3.80 9.56 9.87
CA ARG A 122 3.73 10.96 10.32
C ARG A 122 4.92 11.82 9.90
N THR A 123 5.54 11.50 8.78
CA THR A 123 6.59 12.34 8.19
C THR A 123 6.18 12.80 6.81
N GLU A 124 6.77 13.88 6.34
CA GLU A 124 6.69 14.20 4.93
C GLU A 124 7.58 13.24 4.14
N MET A 125 6.97 12.57 3.17
CA MET A 125 7.65 11.56 2.37
C MET A 125 7.59 11.94 0.90
N LEU A 126 8.66 11.64 0.19
CA LEU A 126 8.66 11.60 -1.27
C LEU A 126 8.59 10.14 -1.69
N VAL A 127 7.53 9.79 -2.38
CA VAL A 127 7.32 8.43 -2.89
C VAL A 127 7.61 8.44 -4.37
N GLU A 128 8.65 7.73 -4.77
CA GLU A 128 9.04 7.56 -6.17
C GLU A 128 8.72 6.15 -6.61
N LEU A 129 8.08 6.02 -7.77
CA LEU A 129 7.76 4.71 -8.31
C LEU A 129 7.75 4.73 -9.83
N VAL A 130 7.97 3.56 -10.42
CA VAL A 130 7.78 3.32 -11.84
C VAL A 130 6.65 2.30 -11.97
N ASN A 131 5.48 2.78 -12.38
CA ASN A 131 4.31 1.93 -12.59
C ASN A 131 4.53 1.08 -13.84
N ASP A 132 4.41 -0.21 -13.65
CA ASP A 132 4.62 -1.20 -14.70
C ASP A 132 3.28 -1.62 -15.29
N GLY A 133 3.05 -1.16 -16.52
CA GLY A 133 1.81 -1.50 -17.21
C GLY A 133 1.15 -0.36 -17.98
N PRO A 134 0.66 0.73 -17.39
CA PRO A 134 0.45 0.95 -15.96
C PRO A 134 -0.66 0.06 -15.38
N VAL A 135 -0.52 -0.31 -14.13
CA VAL A 135 -1.52 -1.08 -13.38
C VAL A 135 -1.73 -0.43 -12.03
N THR A 136 -2.93 0.05 -11.79
CA THR A 136 -3.37 0.67 -10.54
C THR A 136 -4.72 0.07 -10.16
N VAL A 137 -4.83 -0.43 -8.93
CA VAL A 137 -6.06 -1.05 -8.44
C VAL A 137 -6.40 -0.47 -7.08
N LEU A 138 -7.66 -0.11 -6.89
CA LEU A 138 -8.20 0.28 -5.59
C LEU A 138 -8.78 -0.97 -4.92
N LEU A 139 -8.36 -1.23 -3.68
CA LEU A 139 -8.89 -2.30 -2.86
C LEU A 139 -9.55 -1.69 -1.63
N GLU A 140 -10.76 -2.13 -1.34
CA GLU A 140 -11.47 -1.76 -0.12
C GLU A 140 -11.87 -3.02 0.61
N VAL A 141 -11.77 -2.98 1.93
CA VAL A 141 -12.24 -4.06 2.82
C VAL A 141 -13.09 -3.45 3.94
N ASP A 142 -14.09 -4.21 4.37
CA ASP A 142 -15.03 -3.83 5.45
C ASP A 142 -15.29 -5.01 6.37
#